data_03eb0e9a894a2a52b77a08c6306402e1
#
_entry.id   03eb0e9a894a2a52b77a08c6306402e1
#
_cell.length_a   1.000
_cell.length_b   1.000
_cell.length_c   1.000
_cell.angle_alpha   90.00
_cell.angle_beta   90.00
_cell.angle_gamma   90.00
#
_symmetry.space_group_name_H-M   'P 1'
#
loop_
_entity.id
_entity.type
_entity.pdbx_description
1 polymer ?
#
loop_
_entity_poly.entity_id
_entity_poly.type
_entity_poly.pdbx_seq_one_letter_code
_entity_poly.pdbx_strand_id
1 'polypeptide(L)'
;MDEILCRRRKSQFFLAHPRTIAAFHRECSRRGVYPTSVVLSGTRVTAWRGVPILPCDKIPINGDDTSSILVMRTGQEHQGVIGLHRTGLPDEIEPGVSARKMETDPKAISSYLVSTYYSAAVLVPDALGVLENVQIGR
;
A
#
# COMPACT_ATOMS: atom_id res chain seq x y z
N MET A 1 12.58 -11.98 1.22
CA MET A 1 11.10 -12.09 1.40
C MET A 1 10.72 -13.27 2.29
N ASP A 2 11.33 -14.42 2.15
CA ASP A 2 11.01 -15.60 2.98
C ASP A 2 11.22 -15.38 4.48
N GLU A 3 12.30 -14.73 4.86
CA GLU A 3 12.59 -14.45 6.26
C GLU A 3 11.52 -13.53 6.90
N ILE A 4 11.10 -12.52 6.18
CA ILE A 4 10.05 -11.61 6.68
C ILE A 4 8.70 -12.30 6.78
N LEU A 5 8.36 -13.23 5.86
CA LEU A 5 7.15 -14.05 5.94
C LEU A 5 7.18 -15.00 7.13
N CYS A 6 8.33 -15.63 7.42
CA CYS A 6 8.47 -16.51 8.57
C CYS A 6 8.25 -15.79 9.91
N ARG A 7 8.69 -14.55 9.98
CA ARG A 7 8.55 -13.72 11.18
C ARG A 7 7.16 -13.09 11.33
N ARG A 8 6.46 -12.85 10.22
CA ARG A 8 5.15 -12.17 10.17
C ARG A 8 4.06 -13.15 9.79
N ARG A 9 3.59 -13.88 10.78
CA ARG A 9 2.50 -14.87 10.60
C ARG A 9 1.22 -14.19 10.12
N LYS A 10 0.45 -14.89 9.27
CA LYS A 10 -0.82 -14.43 8.72
C LYS A 10 -0.70 -13.16 7.86
N SER A 11 0.47 -12.90 7.27
CA SER A 11 0.62 -11.83 6.28
C SER A 11 -0.33 -12.05 5.13
N GLN A 12 -1.02 -10.97 4.70
CA GLN A 12 -2.03 -11.03 3.65
C GLN A 12 -1.49 -10.55 2.32
N PHE A 13 -0.57 -9.60 2.31
CA PHE A 13 0.04 -9.07 1.09
C PHE A 13 1.36 -8.35 1.36
N PHE A 14 2.13 -8.22 0.27
CA PHE A 14 3.27 -7.33 0.18
C PHE A 14 2.87 -6.04 -0.54
N LEU A 15 3.48 -4.93 -0.15
CA LEU A 15 3.49 -3.68 -0.89
C LEU A 15 4.91 -3.38 -1.35
N ALA A 16 5.08 -3.09 -2.63
CA ALA A 16 6.38 -2.74 -3.20
C ALA A 16 6.23 -1.73 -4.34
N HIS A 17 7.26 -0.90 -4.55
CA HIS A 17 7.29 -0.02 -5.71
C HIS A 17 7.33 -0.87 -7.01
N PRO A 18 6.69 -0.45 -8.12
CA PRO A 18 6.68 -1.20 -9.38
C PRO A 18 8.07 -1.58 -9.89
N ARG A 19 9.08 -0.71 -9.74
CA ARG A 19 10.48 -1.02 -10.08
C ARG A 19 11.07 -2.14 -9.21
N THR A 20 10.68 -2.20 -7.94
CA THR A 20 11.08 -3.29 -7.02
C THR A 20 10.48 -4.61 -7.45
N ILE A 21 9.21 -4.61 -7.88
CA ILE A 21 8.55 -5.82 -8.41
C ILE A 21 9.25 -6.28 -9.70
N ALA A 22 9.63 -5.37 -10.58
CA ALA A 22 10.39 -5.71 -11.78
C ALA A 22 11.77 -6.29 -11.45
N ALA A 23 12.47 -5.74 -10.46
CA ALA A 23 13.74 -6.28 -9.97
C ALA A 23 13.56 -7.68 -9.38
N PHE A 24 12.49 -7.90 -8.60
CA PHE A 24 12.13 -9.20 -8.07
C PHE A 24 11.92 -10.24 -9.19
N HIS A 25 11.19 -9.89 -10.24
CA HIS A 25 10.99 -10.78 -11.40
C HIS A 25 12.31 -11.13 -12.10
N ARG A 26 13.20 -10.14 -12.31
CA ARG A 26 14.53 -10.38 -12.91
C ARG A 26 15.35 -11.35 -12.06
N GLU A 27 15.36 -11.14 -10.74
CA GLU A 27 16.09 -12.01 -9.83
C GLU A 27 15.53 -13.44 -9.78
N CYS A 28 14.21 -13.57 -9.78
CA CYS A 28 13.54 -14.86 -9.88
C CYS A 28 13.91 -15.61 -11.16
N SER A 29 13.87 -14.91 -12.31
CA SER A 29 14.27 -15.47 -13.61
C SER A 29 15.73 -15.92 -13.62
N ARG A 30 16.64 -15.12 -13.04
CA ARG A 30 18.06 -15.43 -12.95
C ARG A 30 18.32 -16.69 -12.11
N ARG A 31 17.54 -16.91 -11.07
CA ARG A 31 17.66 -18.09 -10.18
C ARG A 31 16.83 -19.28 -10.62
N GLY A 32 16.10 -19.19 -11.72
CA GLY A 32 15.20 -20.26 -12.18
C GLY A 32 14.02 -20.52 -11.24
N VAL A 33 13.65 -19.56 -10.40
CA VAL A 33 12.52 -19.64 -9.48
C VAL A 33 11.42 -18.72 -10.00
N TYR A 34 10.25 -19.29 -10.26
CA TYR A 34 9.14 -18.49 -10.82
C TYR A 34 8.16 -18.08 -9.71
N PRO A 35 7.81 -16.78 -9.60
CA PRO A 35 6.75 -16.34 -8.73
C PRO A 35 5.40 -16.90 -9.22
N THR A 36 4.51 -17.14 -8.29
CA THR A 36 3.13 -17.54 -8.59
C THR A 36 2.29 -16.30 -8.91
N SER A 37 1.06 -16.52 -9.34
CA SER A 37 0.06 -15.46 -9.48
C SER A 37 -1.20 -15.84 -8.74
N VAL A 38 -1.85 -14.84 -8.15
CA VAL A 38 -3.16 -14.97 -7.51
C VAL A 38 -4.14 -13.99 -8.13
N VAL A 39 -5.42 -14.31 -8.07
CA VAL A 39 -6.48 -13.39 -8.51
C VAL A 39 -6.98 -12.62 -7.30
N LEU A 40 -6.87 -11.30 -7.33
CA LEU A 40 -7.36 -10.40 -6.31
C LEU A 40 -8.36 -9.43 -6.95
N SER A 41 -9.60 -9.43 -6.49
CA SER A 41 -10.67 -8.59 -7.03
C SER A 41 -10.77 -8.64 -8.57
N GLY A 42 -10.65 -9.84 -9.16
CA GLY A 42 -10.71 -10.04 -10.61
C GLY A 42 -9.42 -9.73 -11.37
N THR A 43 -8.40 -9.16 -10.73
CA THR A 43 -7.12 -8.86 -11.35
C THR A 43 -6.07 -9.88 -10.94
N ARG A 44 -5.31 -10.37 -11.92
CA ARG A 44 -4.17 -11.27 -11.65
C ARG A 44 -2.97 -10.46 -11.19
N VAL A 45 -2.48 -10.76 -10.00
CA VAL A 45 -1.30 -10.11 -9.40
C VAL A 45 -0.20 -11.13 -9.12
N THR A 46 1.04 -10.68 -9.17
CA THR A 46 2.20 -11.49 -8.78
C THR A 46 2.09 -11.86 -7.31
N ALA A 47 2.47 -13.09 -6.97
CA ALA A 47 2.48 -13.55 -5.59
C ALA A 47 3.79 -14.29 -5.28
N TRP A 48 4.22 -14.19 -4.04
CA TRP A 48 5.33 -14.97 -3.50
C TRP A 48 4.80 -15.91 -2.42
N ARG A 49 4.96 -17.22 -2.64
CA ARG A 49 4.44 -18.27 -1.75
C ARG A 49 2.95 -18.08 -1.39
N GLY A 50 2.14 -17.70 -2.39
CA GLY A 50 0.71 -17.49 -2.23
C GLY A 50 0.31 -16.12 -1.64
N VAL A 51 1.27 -15.29 -1.22
CA VAL A 51 1.01 -13.92 -0.72
C VAL A 51 1.16 -12.94 -1.88
N PRO A 52 0.10 -12.20 -2.24
CA PRO A 52 0.13 -11.24 -3.35
C PRO A 52 1.10 -10.09 -3.10
N ILE A 53 1.72 -9.60 -4.17
CA ILE A 53 2.59 -8.43 -4.15
C ILE A 53 1.87 -7.30 -4.88
N LEU A 54 1.43 -6.30 -4.14
CA LEU A 54 0.68 -5.16 -4.66
C LEU A 54 1.63 -4.01 -5.03
N PRO A 55 1.47 -3.39 -6.20
CA PRO A 55 2.25 -2.23 -6.58
C PRO A 55 1.80 -0.99 -5.79
N CYS A 56 2.76 -0.21 -5.30
CA CYS A 56 2.53 1.07 -4.66
C CYS A 56 3.63 2.06 -5.06
N ASP A 57 3.27 3.03 -5.88
CA ASP A 57 4.18 4.06 -6.41
C ASP A 57 4.60 5.11 -5.35
N LYS A 58 3.94 5.09 -4.18
CA LYS A 58 4.25 5.99 -3.06
C LYS A 58 5.41 5.50 -2.19
N ILE A 59 5.84 4.25 -2.37
CA ILE A 59 7.04 3.76 -1.69
C ILE A 59 8.25 4.42 -2.35
N PRO A 60 9.12 5.12 -1.59
CA PRO A 60 10.23 5.86 -2.17
C PRO A 60 11.29 4.93 -2.77
N ILE A 61 11.95 5.44 -3.78
CA ILE A 61 13.20 4.90 -4.29
C ILE A 61 14.31 5.86 -3.86
N ASN A 62 15.30 5.33 -3.17
CA ASN A 62 16.44 6.09 -2.72
C ASN A 62 17.43 6.36 -3.87
N GLY A 63 18.32 7.34 -3.70
CA GLY A 63 19.30 7.73 -4.71
C GLY A 63 20.37 6.68 -5.02
N ASP A 64 20.48 5.64 -4.19
CA ASP A 64 21.36 4.48 -4.36
C ASP A 64 20.67 3.28 -5.05
N ASP A 65 19.56 3.52 -5.73
CA ASP A 65 18.71 2.49 -6.35
C ASP A 65 18.25 1.40 -5.37
N THR A 66 17.95 1.79 -4.14
CA THR A 66 17.30 0.93 -3.15
C THR A 66 15.87 1.37 -2.89
N SER A 67 15.05 0.44 -2.40
CA SER A 67 13.67 0.69 -2.01
C SER A 67 13.29 -0.22 -0.84
N SER A 68 12.09 -0.05 -0.32
CA SER A 68 11.56 -0.91 0.74
C SER A 68 10.42 -1.78 0.24
N ILE A 69 10.26 -2.93 0.87
CA ILE A 69 9.09 -3.81 0.70
C ILE A 69 8.41 -3.92 2.05
N LEU A 70 7.11 -3.64 2.08
CA LEU A 70 6.29 -3.84 3.26
C LEU A 70 5.55 -5.17 3.14
N VAL A 71 5.40 -5.86 4.26
CA VAL A 71 4.50 -7.01 4.39
C VAL A 71 3.53 -6.73 5.51
N MET A 72 2.25 -6.93 5.27
CA MET A 72 1.25 -6.60 6.26
C MET A 72 0.04 -7.52 6.24
N ARG A 73 -0.69 -7.50 7.33
CA ARG A 73 -2.06 -7.94 7.42
C ARG A 73 -2.96 -6.77 7.79
N THR A 74 -4.20 -6.81 7.36
CA THR A 74 -5.19 -5.74 7.59
C THR A 74 -6.41 -6.27 8.30
N GLY A 75 -7.18 -5.33 8.83
CA GLY A 75 -8.45 -5.61 9.50
C GLY A 75 -8.33 -5.75 11.01
N GLN A 76 -9.37 -5.29 11.69
CA GLN A 76 -9.44 -5.30 13.15
C GLN A 76 -9.49 -6.73 13.70
N GLU A 77 -10.23 -7.62 13.06
CA GLU A 77 -10.36 -9.04 13.47
C GLU A 77 -9.01 -9.78 13.44
N HIS A 78 -8.11 -9.36 12.58
CA HIS A 78 -6.77 -9.92 12.47
C HIS A 78 -5.72 -9.15 13.27
N GLN A 79 -6.13 -8.16 14.05
CA GLN A 79 -5.21 -7.24 14.74
C GLN A 79 -4.19 -6.65 13.77
N GLY A 80 -4.65 -6.31 12.57
CA GLY A 80 -3.83 -5.85 11.47
C GLY A 80 -3.66 -4.33 11.44
N VAL A 81 -3.27 -3.84 10.27
CA VAL A 81 -3.29 -2.42 9.95
C VAL A 81 -4.74 -2.04 9.64
N ILE A 82 -5.22 -0.96 10.22
CA ILE A 82 -6.56 -0.42 10.00
C ILE A 82 -6.47 1.01 9.47
N GLY A 83 -7.39 1.35 8.56
CA GLY A 83 -7.63 2.72 8.14
C GLY A 83 -8.54 3.42 9.14
N LEU A 84 -8.21 4.65 9.47
CA LEU A 84 -9.01 5.53 10.32
C LEU A 84 -9.42 6.75 9.52
N HIS A 85 -10.66 7.18 9.66
CA HIS A 85 -11.14 8.43 9.10
C HIS A 85 -11.94 9.19 10.16
N ARG A 86 -11.90 10.50 10.08
CA ARG A 86 -12.68 11.36 10.97
C ARG A 86 -14.07 11.54 10.39
N THR A 87 -15.09 11.28 11.18
CA THR A 87 -16.51 11.52 10.85
C THR A 87 -17.04 12.75 11.60
N GLY A 88 -18.23 13.22 11.21
CA GLY A 88 -18.87 14.38 11.84
C GLY A 88 -18.21 15.70 11.42
N LEU A 89 -17.70 15.78 10.21
CA LEU A 89 -17.15 17.01 9.64
C LEU A 89 -18.29 17.93 9.17
N PRO A 90 -18.15 19.26 9.28
CA PRO A 90 -19.04 20.19 8.61
C PRO A 90 -19.06 19.91 7.10
N ASP A 91 -20.25 19.98 6.46
CA ASP A 91 -20.43 19.72 5.02
C ASP A 91 -19.92 18.33 4.58
N GLU A 92 -20.03 17.32 5.45
CA GLU A 92 -19.64 15.93 5.17
C GLU A 92 -20.58 15.34 4.09
N ILE A 93 -19.99 14.85 2.99
CA ILE A 93 -20.71 14.19 1.89
C ILE A 93 -20.57 12.66 1.94
N GLU A 94 -19.44 12.18 2.46
CA GLU A 94 -19.15 10.78 2.74
C GLU A 94 -18.30 10.68 4.02
N PRO A 95 -18.30 9.56 4.73
CA PRO A 95 -17.52 9.41 5.94
C PRO A 95 -16.04 9.79 5.75
N GLY A 96 -15.62 10.86 6.43
CA GLY A 96 -14.26 11.38 6.34
C GLY A 96 -13.98 12.33 5.18
N VAL A 97 -14.99 12.66 4.36
CA VAL A 97 -14.85 13.60 3.23
C VAL A 97 -15.87 14.74 3.37
N SER A 98 -15.41 15.97 3.38
CA SER A 98 -16.26 17.15 3.35
C SER A 98 -16.03 17.95 2.08
N ALA A 99 -17.09 18.55 1.53
CA ALA A 99 -17.03 19.43 0.37
C ALA A 99 -17.79 20.72 0.65
N ARG A 100 -17.06 21.80 0.90
CA ARG A 100 -17.60 23.10 1.17
C ARG A 100 -17.56 23.98 -0.07
N LYS A 101 -18.70 24.55 -0.46
CA LYS A 101 -18.72 25.57 -1.50
C LYS A 101 -18.07 26.85 -0.99
N MET A 102 -17.12 27.35 -1.75
CA MET A 102 -16.47 28.64 -1.55
C MET A 102 -17.28 29.75 -2.28
N GLU A 103 -16.81 30.96 -2.22
CA GLU A 103 -17.46 32.07 -2.95
C GLU A 103 -17.46 31.81 -4.46
N THR A 104 -18.48 32.31 -5.12
CA THR A 104 -18.57 32.29 -6.58
C THR A 104 -17.92 33.57 -7.11
N ASP A 105 -16.93 33.44 -8.00
CA ASP A 105 -16.29 34.58 -8.67
C ASP A 105 -17.30 35.35 -9.53
N PRO A 106 -17.13 36.67 -9.75
CA PRO A 106 -17.90 37.47 -10.70
C PRO A 106 -17.98 36.88 -12.11
N LYS A 107 -17.08 36.00 -12.50
CA LYS A 107 -17.07 35.21 -13.75
C LYS A 107 -18.00 33.98 -13.71
N ALA A 108 -18.83 33.82 -12.71
CA ALA A 108 -19.69 32.65 -12.48
C ALA A 108 -18.95 31.33 -12.26
N ILE A 109 -17.66 31.36 -11.83
CA ILE A 109 -16.87 30.18 -11.46
C ILE A 109 -17.17 29.89 -10.00
N SER A 110 -17.67 28.69 -9.70
CA SER A 110 -17.87 28.21 -8.33
C SER A 110 -16.66 27.33 -7.94
N SER A 111 -16.07 27.65 -6.81
CA SER A 111 -14.97 26.87 -6.22
C SER A 111 -15.47 26.03 -5.06
N TYR A 112 -14.90 24.83 -4.89
CA TYR A 112 -15.20 23.94 -3.77
C TYR A 112 -13.91 23.59 -3.05
N LEU A 113 -13.94 23.63 -1.73
CA LEU A 113 -12.90 23.09 -0.87
C LEU A 113 -13.28 21.66 -0.49
N VAL A 114 -12.53 20.69 -0.99
CA VAL A 114 -12.68 19.28 -0.61
C VAL A 114 -11.61 18.95 0.41
N SER A 115 -12.02 18.43 1.56
CA SER A 115 -11.13 18.04 2.65
C SER A 115 -11.38 16.60 3.03
N THR A 116 -10.30 15.86 3.26
CA THR A 116 -10.37 14.51 3.79
C THR A 116 -9.37 14.33 4.95
N TYR A 117 -9.79 13.62 5.98
CA TYR A 117 -9.00 13.35 7.17
C TYR A 117 -8.97 11.85 7.40
N TYR A 118 -7.86 11.24 7.06
CA TYR A 118 -7.64 9.82 7.28
C TYR A 118 -6.24 9.55 7.82
N SER A 119 -6.07 8.42 8.42
CA SER A 119 -4.80 7.93 8.96
C SER A 119 -4.78 6.41 8.90
N ALA A 120 -3.67 5.81 9.26
CA ALA A 120 -3.57 4.37 9.43
C ALA A 120 -2.98 4.07 10.81
N ALA A 121 -3.47 3.01 11.43
CA ALA A 121 -2.97 2.53 12.71
C ALA A 121 -2.56 1.05 12.58
N VAL A 122 -1.45 0.71 13.22
CA VAL A 122 -0.97 -0.67 13.35
C VAL A 122 -1.39 -1.16 14.73
N LEU A 123 -2.30 -2.11 14.80
CA LEU A 123 -2.86 -2.59 16.08
C LEU A 123 -1.84 -3.37 16.90
N VAL A 124 -1.03 -4.18 16.24
CA VAL A 124 0.09 -4.89 16.88
C VAL A 124 1.34 -4.81 16.02
N PRO A 125 2.54 -4.74 16.60
CA PRO A 125 3.79 -4.62 15.84
C PRO A 125 4.02 -5.77 14.84
N ASP A 126 3.49 -6.95 15.13
CA ASP A 126 3.57 -8.13 14.27
C ASP A 126 2.73 -8.03 12.99
N ALA A 127 1.82 -7.06 12.91
CA ALA A 127 0.96 -6.85 11.75
C ALA A 127 1.68 -6.24 10.55
N LEU A 128 2.82 -5.60 10.77
CA LEU A 128 3.60 -4.91 9.76
C LEU A 128 5.06 -5.35 9.84
N GLY A 129 5.64 -5.70 8.70
CA GLY A 129 7.06 -5.91 8.54
C GLY A 129 7.61 -5.07 7.41
N VAL A 130 8.83 -4.61 7.55
CA VAL A 130 9.54 -3.83 6.53
C VAL A 130 10.84 -4.53 6.18
N LEU A 131 11.07 -4.70 4.88
CA LEU A 131 12.38 -5.09 4.34
C LEU A 131 12.96 -3.85 3.69
N GLU A 132 14.00 -3.31 4.30
CA GLU A 132 14.68 -2.09 3.86
C GLU A 132 15.87 -2.38 2.96
N ASN A 133 16.33 -1.36 2.24
CA ASN A 133 17.53 -1.39 1.39
C ASN A 133 17.50 -2.51 0.33
N VAL A 134 16.33 -2.79 -0.22
CA VAL A 134 16.18 -3.75 -1.31
C VAL A 134 16.79 -3.16 -2.56
N GLN A 135 17.86 -3.76 -3.07
CA GLN A 135 18.53 -3.33 -4.29
C GLN A 135 17.63 -3.55 -5.50
N ILE A 136 17.37 -2.48 -6.26
CA ILE A 136 16.53 -2.49 -7.47
C ILE A 136 17.31 -2.14 -8.73
N GLY A 137 18.53 -1.66 -8.59
CA GLY A 137 19.51 -1.51 -9.64
C GLY A 137 19.87 -2.85 -10.30
N ARG A 138 20.68 -2.77 -11.33
CA ARG A 138 21.06 -3.94 -12.14
C ARG A 138 21.66 -5.06 -11.34
#